data_23f4d120e88add1b7c2e6c67bad5f070
#
_entry.id   23f4d120e88add1b7c2e6c67bad5f070
#
_cell.length_a   1.000
_cell.length_b   1.000
_cell.length_c   1.000
_cell.angle_alpha   90.00
_cell.angle_beta   90.00
_cell.angle_gamma   90.00
#
_symmetry.space_group_name_H-M   'P 1'
#
loop_
_entity.id
_entity.type
_entity.pdbx_description
1 polymer ?
#
loop_
_entity_poly.entity_id
_entity_poly.type
_entity_poly.pdbx_seq_one_letter_code
_entity_poly.pdbx_strand_id
1 'polypeptide(L)'
;IDTLGGVDAIVNNAGIMPLSLIKSGRIEEWDDMIDVNIKGVLYGTNAVFNHFMDQGHGKIVNISSVAGKRVNPGSTVYSATKYAVDAISQGTRMESAGVIQVTCIFPGAFVTELAKSVKDEAVIEMFMKRGLGKIAQPAEKVALSIKYALEQDQGVSINDIIIRPTAQEM
;
A
#
# COMPACT_ATOMS: atom_id res chain seq x y z
N ILE A 1 -5.54 -6.45 21.34
CA ILE A 1 -4.57 -5.76 22.23
C ILE A 1 -4.59 -6.44 23.59
N ASP A 2 -5.73 -6.49 24.25
CA ASP A 2 -5.87 -7.01 25.63
C ASP A 2 -5.37 -8.45 25.82
N THR A 3 -5.56 -9.31 24.81
CA THR A 3 -5.17 -10.73 24.89
C THR A 3 -3.65 -10.93 24.80
N LEU A 4 -2.93 -10.04 24.13
CA LEU A 4 -1.49 -10.14 23.87
C LEU A 4 -0.66 -9.18 24.73
N GLY A 5 -1.31 -8.36 25.57
CA GLY A 5 -0.64 -7.39 26.45
C GLY A 5 -0.17 -6.12 25.75
N GLY A 6 -0.50 -5.92 24.47
CA GLY A 6 -0.16 -4.71 23.72
C GLY A 6 0.03 -4.95 22.23
N VAL A 7 0.32 -3.88 21.51
CA VAL A 7 0.72 -3.85 20.10
C VAL A 7 1.73 -2.71 19.91
N ASP A 8 2.80 -2.94 19.15
CA ASP A 8 3.85 -1.95 18.88
C ASP A 8 3.88 -1.51 17.42
N ALA A 9 3.34 -2.34 16.54
CA ALA A 9 3.32 -2.06 15.10
C ALA A 9 2.12 -2.67 14.40
N ILE A 10 1.67 -2.00 13.32
CA ILE A 10 0.69 -2.54 12.38
C ILE A 10 1.22 -2.42 10.95
N VAL A 11 0.95 -3.43 10.13
CA VAL A 11 1.19 -3.39 8.69
C VAL A 11 -0.14 -3.46 7.97
N ASN A 12 -0.58 -2.36 7.39
CA ASN A 12 -1.78 -2.29 6.55
C ASN A 12 -1.41 -2.78 5.13
N ASN A 13 -1.43 -4.09 4.95
CA ASN A 13 -1.03 -4.76 3.71
C ASN A 13 -2.21 -5.21 2.85
N ALA A 14 -3.39 -5.45 3.43
CA ALA A 14 -4.56 -5.89 2.69
C ALA A 14 -4.87 -4.94 1.53
N GLY A 15 -5.13 -5.51 0.35
CA GLY A 15 -5.43 -4.73 -0.84
C GLY A 15 -5.86 -5.59 -2.00
N ILE A 16 -6.64 -5.02 -2.92
CA ILE A 16 -7.11 -5.66 -4.16
C ILE A 16 -6.83 -4.75 -5.35
N MET A 17 -6.76 -5.34 -6.54
CA MET A 17 -6.40 -4.64 -7.77
C MET A 17 -7.20 -5.13 -8.99
N PRO A 18 -8.54 -5.17 -8.97
CA PRO A 18 -9.33 -5.48 -10.16
C PRO A 18 -9.27 -4.31 -11.16
N LEU A 19 -8.21 -4.28 -11.97
CA LEU A 19 -7.96 -3.21 -12.93
C LEU A 19 -8.95 -3.26 -14.08
N SER A 20 -9.42 -2.09 -14.50
CA SER A 20 -10.31 -1.94 -15.65
C SER A 20 -10.19 -0.57 -16.29
N LEU A 21 -10.52 -0.47 -17.58
CA LEU A 21 -10.72 0.83 -18.22
C LEU A 21 -11.97 1.50 -17.66
N ILE A 22 -11.96 2.82 -17.55
CA ILE A 22 -13.13 3.59 -17.05
C ILE A 22 -14.38 3.28 -17.88
N LYS A 23 -14.24 3.15 -19.20
CA LYS A 23 -15.36 2.82 -20.10
C LYS A 23 -15.98 1.43 -19.84
N SER A 24 -15.28 0.54 -19.16
CA SER A 24 -15.80 -0.79 -18.82
C SER A 24 -16.85 -0.76 -17.71
N GLY A 25 -16.97 0.36 -16.96
CA GLY A 25 -18.05 0.60 -15.99
C GLY A 25 -18.16 -0.42 -14.86
N ARG A 26 -17.03 -0.98 -14.39
CA ARG A 26 -17.00 -2.02 -13.34
C ARG A 26 -17.14 -1.39 -11.95
N ILE A 27 -18.31 -0.80 -11.68
CA ILE A 27 -18.55 0.02 -10.49
C ILE A 27 -18.39 -0.78 -9.20
N GLU A 28 -18.90 -2.01 -9.13
CA GLU A 28 -18.76 -2.86 -7.95
C GLU A 28 -17.28 -3.13 -7.60
N GLU A 29 -16.45 -3.38 -8.61
CA GLU A 29 -15.01 -3.56 -8.40
C GLU A 29 -14.32 -2.27 -7.94
N TRP A 30 -14.83 -1.10 -8.30
CA TRP A 30 -14.33 0.19 -7.83
C TRP A 30 -14.69 0.42 -6.37
N ASP A 31 -15.93 0.11 -5.99
CA ASP A 31 -16.41 0.20 -4.59
C ASP A 31 -15.60 -0.73 -3.70
N ASP A 32 -15.39 -1.98 -4.13
CA ASP A 32 -14.55 -2.96 -3.43
C ASP A 32 -13.12 -2.43 -3.22
N MET A 33 -12.51 -1.81 -4.26
CA MET A 33 -11.18 -1.21 -4.12
C MET A 33 -11.14 -0.07 -3.11
N ILE A 34 -12.16 0.79 -3.09
CA ILE A 34 -12.26 1.89 -2.13
C ILE A 34 -12.41 1.32 -0.71
N ASP A 35 -13.27 0.34 -0.55
CA ASP A 35 -13.54 -0.28 0.75
C ASP A 35 -12.30 -0.98 1.31
N VAL A 36 -11.65 -1.80 0.51
CA VAL A 36 -10.46 -2.54 0.99
C VAL A 36 -9.23 -1.64 1.07
N ASN A 37 -8.90 -0.91 -0.01
CA ASN A 37 -7.61 -0.22 -0.09
C ASN A 37 -7.57 1.10 0.68
N ILE A 38 -8.72 1.78 0.87
CA ILE A 38 -8.80 3.06 1.59
C ILE A 38 -9.38 2.85 2.98
N LYS A 39 -10.63 2.37 3.09
CA LYS A 39 -11.28 2.20 4.39
C LYS A 39 -10.54 1.18 5.25
N GLY A 40 -10.01 0.10 4.66
CA GLY A 40 -9.19 -0.87 5.38
C GLY A 40 -7.98 -0.25 6.05
N VAL A 41 -7.25 0.63 5.36
CA VAL A 41 -6.09 1.35 5.94
C VAL A 41 -6.54 2.31 7.05
N LEU A 42 -7.65 3.04 6.86
CA LEU A 42 -8.20 3.93 7.87
C LEU A 42 -8.63 3.16 9.13
N TYR A 43 -9.31 2.02 8.97
CA TYR A 43 -9.74 1.19 10.10
C TYR A 43 -8.56 0.59 10.85
N GLY A 44 -7.54 0.07 10.13
CA GLY A 44 -6.33 -0.43 10.75
C GLY A 44 -5.58 0.66 11.52
N THR A 45 -5.46 1.85 10.93
CA THR A 45 -4.85 3.01 11.59
C THR A 45 -5.64 3.42 12.83
N ASN A 46 -6.96 3.58 12.72
CA ASN A 46 -7.82 3.97 13.83
C ASN A 46 -7.77 2.96 15.00
N ALA A 47 -7.66 1.66 14.69
CA ALA A 47 -7.60 0.62 15.72
C ALA A 47 -6.41 0.72 16.67
N VAL A 48 -5.31 1.35 16.22
CA VAL A 48 -4.07 1.44 17.00
C VAL A 48 -3.66 2.88 17.35
N PHE A 49 -4.22 3.89 16.69
CA PHE A 49 -3.75 5.27 16.80
C PHE A 49 -3.74 5.77 18.24
N ASN A 50 -4.87 5.72 18.93
CA ASN A 50 -4.95 6.19 20.33
C ASN A 50 -4.08 5.36 21.27
N HIS A 51 -4.02 4.03 21.07
CA HIS A 51 -3.15 3.16 21.84
C HIS A 51 -1.68 3.57 21.71
N PHE A 52 -1.21 3.85 20.48
CA PHE A 52 0.16 4.31 20.23
C PHE A 52 0.42 5.70 20.81
N MET A 53 -0.55 6.61 20.74
CA MET A 53 -0.45 7.93 21.36
C MET A 53 -0.32 7.83 22.89
N ASP A 54 -1.13 7.00 23.52
CA ASP A 54 -1.14 6.80 24.98
C ASP A 54 0.15 6.12 25.49
N GLN A 55 0.69 5.15 24.75
CA GLN A 55 1.95 4.50 25.13
C GLN A 55 3.20 5.31 24.75
N GLY A 56 3.05 6.40 23.99
CA GLY A 56 4.14 7.30 23.60
C GLY A 56 5.02 6.80 22.44
N HIS A 57 4.66 5.72 21.78
CA HIS A 57 5.36 5.18 20.61
C HIS A 57 4.46 4.24 19.80
N GLY A 58 4.80 4.03 18.53
CA GLY A 58 4.14 3.05 17.67
C GLY A 58 4.63 3.13 16.25
N LYS A 59 4.40 2.07 15.47
CA LYS A 59 4.80 2.00 14.05
C LYS A 59 3.65 1.59 13.16
N ILE A 60 3.40 2.36 12.10
CA ILE A 60 2.41 2.05 11.08
C ILE A 60 3.13 1.94 9.75
N VAL A 61 2.99 0.79 9.08
CA VAL A 61 3.49 0.59 7.72
C VAL A 61 2.30 0.38 6.79
N ASN A 62 2.13 1.29 5.84
CA ASN A 62 1.06 1.24 4.84
C ASN A 62 1.63 0.78 3.48
N ILE A 63 1.03 -0.24 2.88
CA ILE A 63 1.44 -0.73 1.56
C ILE A 63 0.63 -0.03 0.46
N SER A 64 1.27 0.95 -0.18
CA SER A 64 0.76 1.62 -1.37
C SER A 64 1.21 0.88 -2.64
N SER A 65 1.66 1.57 -3.66
CA SER A 65 2.18 1.06 -4.93
C SER A 65 2.88 2.19 -5.67
N VAL A 66 3.75 1.89 -6.62
CA VAL A 66 4.18 2.88 -7.63
C VAL A 66 3.00 3.48 -8.40
N ALA A 67 1.84 2.81 -8.43
CA ALA A 67 0.58 3.35 -8.94
C ALA A 67 0.03 4.49 -8.07
N GLY A 68 0.49 4.67 -6.84
CA GLY A 68 0.25 5.84 -5.98
C GLY A 68 1.17 7.03 -6.27
N LYS A 69 2.08 6.91 -7.23
CA LYS A 69 2.96 7.99 -7.71
C LYS A 69 2.80 8.27 -9.21
N ARG A 70 2.20 7.35 -9.95
CA ARG A 70 1.96 7.46 -11.40
C ARG A 70 0.71 6.69 -11.81
N VAL A 71 -0.11 7.33 -12.64
CA VAL A 71 -1.32 6.71 -13.21
C VAL A 71 -1.02 6.13 -14.59
N ASN A 72 -1.57 4.94 -14.87
CA ASN A 72 -1.51 4.33 -16.19
C ASN A 72 -2.93 3.99 -16.68
N PRO A 73 -3.16 3.90 -18.01
CA PRO A 73 -4.43 3.40 -18.53
C PRO A 73 -4.81 2.05 -17.90
N GLY A 74 -6.08 1.89 -17.53
CA GLY A 74 -6.60 0.72 -16.85
C GLY A 74 -6.38 0.68 -15.34
N SER A 75 -5.56 1.58 -14.77
CA SER A 75 -5.31 1.63 -13.33
C SER A 75 -5.91 2.84 -12.62
N THR A 76 -6.82 3.57 -13.23
CA THR A 76 -7.28 4.86 -12.72
C THR A 76 -7.81 4.77 -11.29
N VAL A 77 -8.77 3.89 -11.01
CA VAL A 77 -9.36 3.75 -9.67
C VAL A 77 -8.37 3.14 -8.69
N TYR A 78 -7.65 2.09 -9.08
CA TYR A 78 -6.58 1.53 -8.26
C TYR A 78 -5.53 2.57 -7.89
N SER A 79 -5.06 3.34 -8.86
CA SER A 79 -4.12 4.44 -8.61
C SER A 79 -4.70 5.44 -7.63
N ALA A 80 -5.96 5.88 -7.81
CA ALA A 80 -6.61 6.79 -6.88
C ALA A 80 -6.60 6.26 -5.44
N THR A 81 -6.90 4.94 -5.25
CA THR A 81 -6.83 4.34 -3.91
C THR A 81 -5.41 4.35 -3.35
N LYS A 82 -4.38 4.13 -4.17
CA LYS A 82 -2.99 4.11 -3.72
C LYS A 82 -2.40 5.52 -3.49
N TYR A 83 -2.88 6.55 -4.19
CA TYR A 83 -2.64 7.95 -3.84
C TYR A 83 -3.32 8.32 -2.50
N ALA A 84 -4.54 7.82 -2.27
CA ALA A 84 -5.23 8.03 -0.99
C ALA A 84 -4.43 7.42 0.18
N VAL A 85 -3.85 6.23 0.03
CA VAL A 85 -2.98 5.61 1.05
C VAL A 85 -1.76 6.49 1.37
N ASP A 86 -1.15 7.11 0.36
CA ASP A 86 -0.07 8.08 0.56
C ASP A 86 -0.54 9.28 1.38
N ALA A 87 -1.66 9.89 1.00
CA ALA A 87 -2.23 11.03 1.71
C ALA A 87 -2.60 10.68 3.17
N ILE A 88 -3.22 9.50 3.39
CA ILE A 88 -3.54 9.00 4.73
C ILE A 88 -2.26 8.85 5.56
N SER A 89 -1.20 8.29 4.98
CA SER A 89 0.08 8.11 5.67
C SER A 89 0.70 9.44 6.08
N GLN A 90 0.66 10.44 5.20
CA GLN A 90 1.15 11.79 5.48
C GLN A 90 0.31 12.47 6.59
N GLY A 91 -1.02 12.42 6.49
CA GLY A 91 -1.92 12.99 7.50
C GLY A 91 -1.72 12.35 8.87
N THR A 92 -1.69 11.02 8.94
CA THR A 92 -1.45 10.28 10.19
C THR A 92 -0.12 10.67 10.83
N ARG A 93 0.94 10.85 10.03
CA ARG A 93 2.26 11.28 10.51
C ARG A 93 2.20 12.68 11.13
N MET A 94 1.49 13.60 10.48
CA MET A 94 1.33 14.96 11.00
C MET A 94 0.50 15.00 12.29
N GLU A 95 -0.61 14.26 12.32
CA GLU A 95 -1.53 14.22 13.47
C GLU A 95 -0.92 13.54 14.70
N SER A 96 0.01 12.60 14.50
CA SER A 96 0.70 11.93 15.60
C SER A 96 1.84 12.76 16.23
N ALA A 97 2.15 13.92 15.68
CA ALA A 97 3.13 14.88 16.25
C ALA A 97 4.47 14.25 16.64
N GLY A 98 4.95 13.27 15.88
CA GLY A 98 6.23 12.60 16.12
C GLY A 98 6.18 11.41 17.07
N VAL A 99 5.02 11.06 17.62
CA VAL A 99 4.85 9.87 18.48
C VAL A 99 4.85 8.59 17.67
N ILE A 100 4.17 8.57 16.51
CA ILE A 100 4.01 7.38 15.67
C ILE A 100 4.91 7.50 14.43
N GLN A 101 5.74 6.49 14.20
CA GLN A 101 6.49 6.36 12.96
C GLN A 101 5.59 5.77 11.86
N VAL A 102 5.30 6.54 10.82
CA VAL A 102 4.41 6.11 9.73
C VAL A 102 5.18 6.01 8.43
N THR A 103 5.32 4.79 7.92
CA THR A 103 6.00 4.49 6.65
C THR A 103 5.00 4.11 5.56
N CYS A 104 5.11 4.74 4.40
CA CYS A 104 4.38 4.34 3.20
C CYS A 104 5.35 3.64 2.22
N ILE A 105 5.06 2.40 1.84
CA ILE A 105 5.88 1.64 0.90
C ILE A 105 5.18 1.60 -0.46
N PHE A 106 5.92 1.85 -1.53
CA PHE A 106 5.44 1.91 -2.90
C PHE A 106 6.10 0.82 -3.76
N PRO A 107 5.61 -0.44 -3.69
CA PRO A 107 6.15 -1.52 -4.50
C PRO A 107 5.82 -1.33 -5.99
N GLY A 108 6.76 -1.72 -6.84
CA GLY A 108 6.56 -1.91 -8.26
C GLY A 108 6.04 -3.32 -8.60
N ALA A 109 6.62 -3.93 -9.63
CA ALA A 109 6.25 -5.27 -10.11
C ALA A 109 6.88 -6.36 -9.22
N PHE A 110 6.10 -6.90 -8.30
CA PHE A 110 6.46 -8.05 -7.47
C PHE A 110 5.44 -9.18 -7.66
N VAL A 111 5.90 -10.42 -7.54
CA VAL A 111 5.05 -11.61 -7.69
C VAL A 111 4.12 -11.72 -6.48
N THR A 112 2.82 -11.54 -6.72
CA THR A 112 1.76 -11.64 -5.71
C THR A 112 0.49 -12.18 -6.35
N GLU A 113 -0.47 -12.59 -5.54
CA GLU A 113 -1.80 -12.99 -5.98
C GLU A 113 -2.64 -11.82 -6.55
N LEU A 114 -2.19 -10.58 -6.34
CA LEU A 114 -2.92 -9.36 -6.67
C LEU A 114 -3.32 -9.28 -8.16
N ALA A 115 -2.43 -9.72 -9.05
CA ALA A 115 -2.67 -9.71 -10.50
C ALA A 115 -3.81 -10.66 -10.93
N LYS A 116 -4.13 -11.68 -10.14
CA LYS A 116 -5.23 -12.63 -10.43
C LYS A 116 -6.61 -11.99 -10.35
N SER A 117 -6.75 -10.83 -9.71
CA SER A 117 -8.01 -10.10 -9.60
C SER A 117 -8.40 -9.33 -10.87
N VAL A 118 -7.48 -9.17 -11.84
CA VAL A 118 -7.72 -8.44 -13.09
C VAL A 118 -8.53 -9.31 -14.05
N LYS A 119 -9.72 -8.83 -14.42
CA LYS A 119 -10.66 -9.55 -15.31
C LYS A 119 -10.94 -8.83 -16.64
N ASP A 120 -10.53 -7.56 -16.78
CA ASP A 120 -10.72 -6.79 -18.01
C ASP A 120 -9.68 -7.23 -19.04
N GLU A 121 -10.15 -7.88 -20.13
CA GLU A 121 -9.29 -8.47 -21.17
C GLU A 121 -8.39 -7.43 -21.84
N ALA A 122 -8.90 -6.21 -22.06
CA ALA A 122 -8.11 -5.13 -22.67
C ALA A 122 -6.94 -4.73 -21.75
N VAL A 123 -7.17 -4.71 -20.43
CA VAL A 123 -6.13 -4.41 -19.45
C VAL A 123 -5.13 -5.56 -19.36
N ILE A 124 -5.58 -6.82 -19.37
CA ILE A 124 -4.70 -7.99 -19.40
C ILE A 124 -3.76 -7.92 -20.61
N GLU A 125 -4.30 -7.65 -21.80
CA GLU A 125 -3.49 -7.49 -23.02
C GLU A 125 -2.44 -6.37 -22.90
N MET A 126 -2.84 -5.23 -22.34
CA MET A 126 -1.92 -4.10 -22.08
C MET A 126 -0.79 -4.50 -21.13
N PHE A 127 -1.09 -5.24 -20.06
CA PHE A 127 -0.09 -5.72 -19.09
C PHE A 127 0.87 -6.72 -19.73
N MET A 128 0.37 -7.64 -20.55
CA MET A 128 1.20 -8.60 -21.29
C MET A 128 2.17 -7.89 -22.23
N LYS A 129 1.70 -6.88 -22.97
CA LYS A 129 2.54 -6.07 -23.86
C LYS A 129 3.65 -5.32 -23.11
N ARG A 130 3.37 -4.86 -21.89
CA ARG A 130 4.36 -4.18 -21.04
C ARG A 130 5.40 -5.12 -20.43
N GLY A 131 5.17 -6.42 -20.44
CA GLY A 131 6.10 -7.43 -19.97
C GLY A 131 6.41 -7.37 -18.46
N LEU A 132 5.58 -6.72 -17.67
CA LEU A 132 5.81 -6.56 -16.22
C LEU A 132 5.97 -7.89 -15.48
N GLY A 133 5.24 -8.94 -15.91
CA GLY A 133 5.39 -10.27 -15.34
C GLY A 133 6.77 -10.90 -15.55
N LYS A 134 7.50 -10.50 -16.61
CA LYS A 134 8.84 -11.03 -16.91
C LYS A 134 9.92 -10.44 -16.02
N ILE A 135 9.71 -9.24 -15.49
CA ILE A 135 10.67 -8.52 -14.65
C ILE A 135 10.29 -8.56 -13.17
N ALA A 136 9.09 -9.08 -12.84
CA ALA A 136 8.62 -9.12 -11.46
C ALA A 136 9.59 -9.88 -10.56
N GLN A 137 9.82 -9.34 -9.36
CA GLN A 137 10.70 -9.92 -8.35
C GLN A 137 9.89 -10.57 -7.23
N PRO A 138 10.49 -11.47 -6.43
CA PRO A 138 9.82 -12.09 -5.28
C PRO A 138 9.31 -11.06 -4.26
N ALA A 139 8.11 -11.29 -3.70
CA ALA A 139 7.48 -10.40 -2.71
C ALA A 139 8.29 -10.24 -1.42
N GLU A 140 9.14 -11.20 -1.10
CA GLU A 140 10.05 -11.18 0.04
C GLU A 140 10.97 -9.95 0.03
N LYS A 141 11.27 -9.41 -1.15
CA LYS A 141 12.06 -8.17 -1.26
C LYS A 141 11.30 -6.96 -0.71
N VAL A 142 9.97 -6.95 -0.84
CA VAL A 142 9.12 -5.93 -0.20
C VAL A 142 9.08 -6.14 1.31
N ALA A 143 8.98 -7.38 1.77
CA ALA A 143 9.01 -7.72 3.20
C ALA A 143 10.30 -7.24 3.89
N LEU A 144 11.44 -7.28 3.21
CA LEU A 144 12.70 -6.72 3.73
C LEU A 144 12.63 -5.20 3.92
N SER A 145 11.88 -4.48 3.08
CA SER A 145 11.66 -3.03 3.24
C SER A 145 10.76 -2.73 4.42
N ILE A 146 9.74 -3.57 4.67
CA ILE A 146 8.89 -3.49 5.86
C ILE A 146 9.74 -3.70 7.11
N LYS A 147 10.54 -4.78 7.13
CA LYS A 147 11.46 -5.07 8.24
C LYS A 147 12.39 -3.87 8.51
N TYR A 148 13.03 -3.34 7.49
CA TYR A 148 13.90 -2.17 7.61
C TYR A 148 13.20 -0.97 8.26
N ALA A 149 11.97 -0.66 7.86
CA ALA A 149 11.20 0.43 8.47
C ALA A 149 10.86 0.16 9.94
N LEU A 150 10.53 -1.09 10.28
CA LEU A 150 10.18 -1.50 11.65
C LEU A 150 11.39 -1.56 12.60
N GLU A 151 12.60 -1.72 12.09
CA GLU A 151 13.83 -1.80 12.89
C GLU A 151 14.45 -0.43 13.22
N GLN A 152 13.87 0.69 12.72
CA GLN A 152 14.41 2.01 13.03
C GLN A 152 14.15 2.40 14.49
N ASP A 153 15.08 3.14 15.06
CA ASP A 153 14.95 3.72 16.40
C ASP A 153 13.79 4.74 16.46
N GLN A 154 13.21 4.94 17.64
CA GLN A 154 12.06 5.84 17.84
C GLN A 154 12.31 7.28 17.36
N GLY A 155 13.53 7.75 17.35
CA GLY A 155 13.88 9.09 16.86
C GLY A 155 14.02 9.22 15.35
N VAL A 156 13.86 8.13 14.58
CA VAL A 156 14.05 8.10 13.11
C VAL A 156 12.82 7.57 12.42
N SER A 157 12.23 8.33 11.51
CA SER A 157 11.09 7.89 10.69
C SER A 157 11.48 7.75 9.23
N ILE A 158 11.30 6.56 8.67
CA ILE A 158 11.34 6.34 7.23
C ILE A 158 9.96 6.65 6.68
N ASN A 159 9.82 7.75 5.99
CA ASN A 159 8.52 8.22 5.54
C ASN A 159 8.02 7.46 4.30
N ASP A 160 8.88 7.33 3.28
CA ASP A 160 8.53 6.69 2.02
C ASP A 160 9.63 5.74 1.57
N ILE A 161 9.24 4.56 1.08
CA ILE A 161 10.14 3.63 0.40
C ILE A 161 9.56 3.28 -0.97
N ILE A 162 10.25 3.67 -2.03
CA ILE A 162 9.90 3.24 -3.40
C ILE A 162 10.82 2.08 -3.75
N ILE A 163 10.25 0.91 -4.00
CA ILE A 163 11.01 -0.30 -4.35
C ILE A 163 10.48 -0.90 -5.65
N ARG A 164 11.34 -1.15 -6.62
CA ARG A 164 11.01 -1.68 -7.94
C ARG A 164 12.06 -2.65 -8.42
N PRO A 165 11.70 -3.61 -9.30
CA PRO A 165 12.70 -4.27 -10.13
C PRO A 165 13.54 -3.23 -10.90
N THR A 166 14.84 -3.43 -10.99
CA THR A 166 15.74 -2.50 -11.71
C THR A 166 15.32 -2.28 -13.15
N ALA A 167 14.79 -3.31 -13.81
CA ALA A 167 14.32 -3.25 -15.20
C ALA A 167 12.93 -2.58 -15.36
N GLN A 168 12.26 -2.19 -14.28
CA GLN A 168 10.96 -1.51 -14.37
C GLN A 168 11.18 -0.01 -14.61
N GLU A 169 10.82 0.46 -15.80
CA GLU A 169 10.77 1.90 -16.10
C GLU A 169 9.62 2.60 -15.35
N MET A 170 9.81 3.90 -15.07
CA MET A 170 8.78 4.76 -14.46
C MET A 170 7.88 5.37 -15.52
#